data_517818e4b5ed445cd9a1bc999eca1be8
#
_entry.id   517818e4b5ed445cd9a1bc999eca1be8
#
_cell.length_a   1.000
_cell.length_b   1.000
_cell.length_c   1.000
_cell.angle_alpha   90.00
_cell.angle_beta   90.00
_cell.angle_gamma   90.00
#
_symmetry.space_group_name_H-M   'P 1'
#
loop_
_entity.id
_entity.type
_entity.pdbx_description
1 polymer ?
#
loop_
_entity_poly.entity_id
_entity_poly.type
_entity_poly.pdbx_seq_one_letter_code
_entity_poly.pdbx_strand_id
1 'polypeptide(L)'
;MGLVTEQDIFLQHVAKLIAHAKDLGFVITGGELFRTPEQQRIHMREGRSKTMSSRHMKRLAIDLNFFTEGPGGALSLCYDKSVLQPLGDFWEGLDALNRWGGNWQSFKDTPHFERQGDTRPAAASPTHAPGEGPAGGGAGEDRRGLKLLAGSVGRQETNNRNDVELIQRLLNNAADKSRFEIAAPLVPDGLFGGKTAEAIAAYQAQALGVADPDGAADPDGRTVRALCAEVESGFSPLMLSLIMLAASEEDVAAFAGPMADCLEQFSLNTPLRQAHFLAQIGHESGELRFKEELASGEAYEHRRDLGNVEPGDGVKYKGRGLIQLTGRANYRSFGSHIGREDEIMDNPEIVASDMGLCVAVAGWFWNSRELSRHADNDDLMTVTKRINGGTNGIDHRRALLNRAKSLYGLN
;
A
#
# COMPACT_ATOMS: atom_id res chain seq x y z
N MET A 1 -5.65 -1.85 26.68
CA MET A 1 -5.09 -2.81 25.70
C MET A 1 -4.61 -2.04 24.48
N GLY A 2 -3.57 -2.52 23.78
CA GLY A 2 -3.11 -1.89 22.54
C GLY A 2 -4.06 -2.16 21.37
N LEU A 3 -4.04 -1.33 20.30
CA LEU A 3 -4.93 -1.47 19.15
C LEU A 3 -4.86 -2.86 18.50
N VAL A 4 -3.67 -3.46 18.40
CA VAL A 4 -3.48 -4.80 17.81
C VAL A 4 -4.22 -5.87 18.61
N THR A 5 -4.18 -5.81 19.96
CA THR A 5 -4.91 -6.73 20.82
C THR A 5 -6.42 -6.59 20.67
N GLU A 6 -6.91 -5.34 20.54
CA GLU A 6 -8.34 -5.08 20.29
C GLU A 6 -8.80 -5.58 18.92
N GLN A 7 -7.93 -5.47 17.89
CA GLN A 7 -8.20 -6.01 16.55
C GLN A 7 -8.23 -7.55 16.55
N ASP A 8 -7.32 -8.20 17.28
CA ASP A 8 -7.30 -9.65 17.42
C ASP A 8 -8.59 -10.18 18.09
N ILE A 9 -8.97 -9.58 19.24
CA ILE A 9 -10.23 -9.91 19.93
C ILE A 9 -11.43 -9.69 19.00
N PHE A 10 -11.45 -8.57 18.28
CA PHE A 10 -12.51 -8.25 17.33
C PHE A 10 -12.65 -9.32 16.25
N LEU A 11 -11.57 -9.77 15.63
CA LEU A 11 -11.59 -10.80 14.59
C LEU A 11 -12.03 -12.17 15.15
N GLN A 12 -11.62 -12.51 16.37
CA GLN A 12 -12.10 -13.73 17.03
C GLN A 12 -13.63 -13.69 17.27
N HIS A 13 -14.17 -12.53 17.64
CA HIS A 13 -15.61 -12.34 17.80
C HIS A 13 -16.34 -12.36 16.45
N VAL A 14 -15.77 -11.80 15.38
CA VAL A 14 -16.32 -11.89 14.01
C VAL A 14 -16.40 -13.35 13.56
N ALA A 15 -15.38 -14.16 13.82
CA ALA A 15 -15.41 -15.58 13.49
C ALA A 15 -16.55 -16.31 14.21
N LYS A 16 -16.79 -16.03 15.50
CA LYS A 16 -17.91 -16.58 16.27
C LYS A 16 -19.26 -16.12 15.72
N LEU A 17 -19.39 -14.84 15.35
CA LEU A 17 -20.62 -14.29 14.77
C LEU A 17 -20.96 -14.97 13.44
N ILE A 18 -19.97 -15.18 12.57
CA ILE A 18 -20.15 -15.87 11.29
C ILE A 18 -20.61 -17.32 11.50
N ALA A 19 -20.00 -18.05 12.45
CA ALA A 19 -20.42 -19.40 12.79
C ALA A 19 -21.87 -19.43 13.29
N HIS A 20 -22.21 -18.55 14.25
CA HIS A 20 -23.56 -18.45 14.79
C HIS A 20 -24.63 -18.10 13.74
N ALA A 21 -24.29 -17.18 12.82
CA ALA A 21 -25.22 -16.82 11.74
C ALA A 21 -25.45 -17.98 10.76
N LYS A 22 -24.43 -18.82 10.50
CA LYS A 22 -24.61 -20.04 9.72
C LYS A 22 -25.48 -21.07 10.44
N ASP A 23 -25.34 -21.21 11.75
CA ASP A 23 -26.20 -22.10 12.57
C ASP A 23 -27.67 -21.65 12.53
N LEU A 24 -27.92 -20.35 12.37
CA LEU A 24 -29.26 -19.77 12.17
C LEU A 24 -29.75 -19.85 10.73
N GLY A 25 -28.99 -20.45 9.81
CA GLY A 25 -29.39 -20.67 8.42
C GLY A 25 -29.14 -19.50 7.47
N PHE A 26 -28.35 -18.49 7.86
CA PHE A 26 -27.98 -17.39 6.95
C PHE A 26 -26.87 -17.79 6.00
N VAL A 27 -26.98 -17.33 4.75
CA VAL A 27 -25.85 -17.20 3.82
C VAL A 27 -25.24 -15.83 4.01
N ILE A 28 -23.89 -15.74 4.10
CA ILE A 28 -23.21 -14.51 4.50
C ILE A 28 -22.17 -14.13 3.47
N THR A 29 -22.06 -12.84 3.16
CA THR A 29 -20.93 -12.26 2.41
C THR A 29 -20.30 -11.11 3.20
N GLY A 30 -18.99 -10.92 3.01
CA GLY A 30 -18.25 -9.83 3.63
C GLY A 30 -18.57 -8.50 2.95
N GLY A 31 -18.71 -7.46 3.76
CA GLY A 31 -18.74 -6.07 3.35
C GLY A 31 -17.45 -5.36 3.73
N GLU A 32 -17.55 -4.13 4.25
CA GLU A 32 -16.40 -3.29 4.55
C GLU A 32 -15.78 -3.65 5.91
N LEU A 33 -14.50 -4.01 5.95
CA LEU A 33 -13.71 -4.17 7.19
C LEU A 33 -12.83 -2.96 7.45
N PHE A 34 -12.26 -2.36 6.41
CA PHE A 34 -11.36 -1.22 6.54
C PHE A 34 -11.80 -0.07 5.64
N ARG A 35 -11.82 1.12 6.21
CA ARG A 35 -12.16 2.37 5.54
C ARG A 35 -11.01 3.36 5.69
N THR A 36 -10.55 3.91 4.57
CA THR A 36 -9.55 4.97 4.60
C THR A 36 -10.16 6.30 5.10
N PRO A 37 -9.35 7.22 5.63
CA PRO A 37 -9.83 8.55 5.99
C PRO A 37 -10.52 9.29 4.84
N GLU A 38 -10.10 9.05 3.60
CA GLU A 38 -10.69 9.64 2.41
C GLU A 38 -12.09 9.10 2.14
N GLN A 39 -12.26 7.77 2.16
CA GLN A 39 -13.57 7.13 2.04
C GLN A 39 -14.50 7.61 3.16
N GLN A 40 -13.99 7.80 4.39
CA GLN A 40 -14.78 8.33 5.49
C GLN A 40 -15.26 9.76 5.23
N ARG A 41 -14.42 10.65 4.64
CA ARG A 41 -14.85 11.99 4.22
C ARG A 41 -15.92 11.95 3.14
N ILE A 42 -15.80 11.03 2.18
CA ILE A 42 -16.84 10.82 1.15
C ILE A 42 -18.15 10.39 1.81
N HIS A 43 -18.13 9.40 2.70
CA HIS A 43 -19.33 8.94 3.42
C HIS A 43 -19.99 10.05 4.23
N MET A 44 -19.19 10.94 4.85
CA MET A 44 -19.74 12.12 5.54
C MET A 44 -20.39 13.11 4.59
N ARG A 45 -19.75 13.40 3.46
CA ARG A 45 -20.29 14.34 2.45
C ARG A 45 -21.57 13.82 1.82
N GLU A 46 -21.69 12.51 1.65
CA GLU A 46 -22.87 11.84 1.09
C GLU A 46 -23.93 11.50 2.14
N GLY A 47 -23.73 11.89 3.40
CA GLY A 47 -24.68 11.63 4.49
C GLY A 47 -24.73 10.16 4.96
N ARG A 48 -23.82 9.31 4.46
CA ARG A 48 -23.71 7.89 4.86
C ARG A 48 -22.98 7.68 6.18
N SER A 49 -22.33 8.70 6.71
CA SER A 49 -21.71 8.71 8.03
C SER A 49 -21.84 10.06 8.69
N LYS A 50 -21.90 10.09 10.03
CA LYS A 50 -21.99 11.31 10.83
C LYS A 50 -20.71 11.62 11.61
N THR A 51 -19.67 10.82 11.47
CA THR A 51 -18.44 10.95 12.26
C THR A 51 -17.19 10.72 11.43
N MET A 52 -16.11 11.48 11.73
CA MET A 52 -14.77 11.20 11.24
C MET A 52 -14.04 10.12 12.06
N SER A 53 -14.64 9.61 13.13
CA SER A 53 -14.05 8.60 14.03
C SER A 53 -14.66 7.22 13.82
N SER A 54 -14.88 6.80 12.56
CA SER A 54 -15.42 5.48 12.25
C SER A 54 -14.48 4.35 12.71
N ARG A 55 -15.07 3.30 13.27
CA ARG A 55 -14.35 2.10 13.72
C ARG A 55 -13.74 1.30 12.56
N HIS A 56 -14.30 1.38 11.35
CA HIS A 56 -13.69 0.83 10.14
C HIS A 56 -12.27 1.40 9.87
N MET A 57 -12.01 2.68 10.21
CA MET A 57 -10.68 3.26 10.08
C MET A 57 -9.64 2.62 11.01
N LYS A 58 -10.08 1.91 12.04
CA LYS A 58 -9.24 1.19 13.02
C LYS A 58 -9.30 -0.32 12.86
N ARG A 59 -10.00 -0.85 11.86
CA ARG A 59 -10.31 -2.28 11.69
C ARG A 59 -10.96 -2.89 12.94
N LEU A 60 -11.85 -2.11 13.56
CA LEU A 60 -12.66 -2.50 14.71
C LEU A 60 -14.15 -2.47 14.39
N ALA A 61 -14.51 -2.46 13.10
CA ALA A 61 -15.86 -2.65 12.59
C ALA A 61 -15.82 -3.49 11.32
N ILE A 62 -16.90 -4.22 11.08
CA ILE A 62 -17.15 -4.97 9.85
C ILE A 62 -18.63 -4.84 9.48
N ASP A 63 -18.90 -4.66 8.17
CA ASP A 63 -20.22 -4.81 7.61
C ASP A 63 -20.35 -6.24 7.06
N LEU A 64 -21.46 -6.91 7.38
CA LEU A 64 -21.77 -8.25 6.90
C LEU A 64 -23.14 -8.23 6.22
N ASN A 65 -23.22 -8.82 5.02
CA ASN A 65 -24.47 -8.99 4.30
C ASN A 65 -25.04 -10.37 4.62
N PHE A 66 -26.26 -10.43 5.08
CA PHE A 66 -26.99 -11.64 5.44
C PHE A 66 -28.06 -11.93 4.40
N PHE A 67 -28.14 -13.15 3.92
CA PHE A 67 -29.15 -13.60 2.97
C PHE A 67 -29.97 -14.71 3.61
N THR A 68 -31.27 -14.67 3.38
CA THR A 68 -32.22 -15.73 3.71
C THR A 68 -32.55 -16.54 2.44
N GLU A 69 -32.69 -17.85 2.58
CA GLU A 69 -33.08 -18.72 1.49
C GLU A 69 -34.60 -18.80 1.42
N GLY A 70 -35.12 -18.46 0.26
CA GLY A 70 -36.56 -18.55 -0.07
C GLY A 70 -36.91 -19.84 -0.79
N PRO A 71 -38.22 -20.05 -1.17
CA PRO A 71 -38.65 -21.20 -1.92
C PRO A 71 -37.86 -21.37 -3.22
N GLY A 72 -37.35 -22.59 -3.45
CA GLY A 72 -36.55 -22.91 -4.63
C GLY A 72 -35.06 -22.51 -4.53
N GLY A 73 -34.54 -22.20 -3.35
CA GLY A 73 -33.12 -21.87 -3.13
C GLY A 73 -32.72 -20.45 -3.51
N ALA A 74 -33.69 -19.56 -3.77
CA ALA A 74 -33.41 -18.16 -4.09
C ALA A 74 -32.91 -17.40 -2.84
N LEU A 75 -31.74 -16.75 -2.95
CA LEU A 75 -31.17 -15.94 -1.88
C LEU A 75 -31.69 -14.51 -1.93
N SER A 76 -32.21 -14.03 -0.80
CA SER A 76 -32.70 -12.65 -0.65
C SER A 76 -31.89 -11.92 0.44
N LEU A 77 -31.33 -10.76 0.11
CA LEU A 77 -30.58 -9.91 1.04
C LEU A 77 -31.53 -9.41 2.14
N CYS A 78 -31.13 -9.59 3.40
CA CYS A 78 -31.91 -9.25 4.57
C CYS A 78 -31.26 -8.12 5.36
N TYR A 79 -31.98 -7.01 5.51
CA TYR A 79 -31.65 -5.88 6.41
C TYR A 79 -32.71 -5.67 7.51
N ASP A 80 -33.69 -6.58 7.60
CA ASP A 80 -34.75 -6.48 8.62
C ASP A 80 -34.15 -6.65 10.01
N LYS A 81 -34.31 -5.61 10.83
CA LYS A 81 -33.80 -5.60 12.20
C LYS A 81 -34.37 -6.76 13.03
N SER A 82 -35.64 -7.08 12.87
CA SER A 82 -36.29 -8.13 13.68
C SER A 82 -35.71 -9.52 13.36
N VAL A 83 -35.34 -9.75 12.12
CA VAL A 83 -34.71 -10.98 11.66
C VAL A 83 -33.24 -11.07 12.11
N LEU A 84 -32.52 -9.94 12.10
CA LEU A 84 -31.11 -9.87 12.46
C LEU A 84 -30.86 -9.62 13.96
N GLN A 85 -31.90 -9.34 14.77
CA GLN A 85 -31.78 -9.08 16.20
C GLN A 85 -31.04 -10.20 16.96
N PRO A 86 -31.29 -11.52 16.71
CA PRO A 86 -30.52 -12.57 17.38
C PRO A 86 -29.00 -12.50 17.14
N LEU A 87 -28.58 -12.03 15.96
CA LEU A 87 -27.16 -11.82 15.65
C LEU A 87 -26.59 -10.61 16.40
N GLY A 88 -27.37 -9.53 16.49
CA GLY A 88 -27.01 -8.35 17.28
C GLY A 88 -26.87 -8.66 18.78
N ASP A 89 -27.82 -9.40 19.34
CA ASP A 89 -27.81 -9.82 20.75
C ASP A 89 -26.63 -10.75 21.04
N PHE A 90 -26.35 -11.69 20.12
CA PHE A 90 -25.18 -12.56 20.21
C PHE A 90 -23.89 -11.77 20.19
N TRP A 91 -23.74 -10.83 19.23
CA TRP A 91 -22.56 -9.98 19.11
C TRP A 91 -22.28 -9.17 20.38
N GLU A 92 -23.31 -8.46 20.90
CA GLU A 92 -23.17 -7.65 22.09
C GLU A 92 -22.98 -8.51 23.36
N GLY A 93 -23.47 -9.75 23.35
CA GLY A 93 -23.26 -10.74 24.42
C GLY A 93 -21.84 -11.31 24.49
N LEU A 94 -21.05 -11.24 23.41
CA LEU A 94 -19.66 -11.74 23.38
C LEU A 94 -18.72 -10.89 24.25
N ASP A 95 -18.95 -9.56 24.32
CA ASP A 95 -18.09 -8.63 25.05
C ASP A 95 -18.80 -7.29 25.26
N ALA A 96 -18.61 -6.69 26.47
CA ALA A 96 -19.21 -5.41 26.84
C ALA A 96 -18.77 -4.22 25.91
N LEU A 97 -17.71 -4.36 25.14
CA LEU A 97 -17.24 -3.36 24.16
C LEU A 97 -17.84 -3.54 22.77
N ASN A 98 -18.53 -4.64 22.50
CA ASN A 98 -19.16 -4.88 21.21
C ASN A 98 -20.45 -4.08 21.08
N ARG A 99 -20.71 -3.55 19.88
CA ARG A 99 -21.94 -2.81 19.53
C ARG A 99 -22.43 -3.24 18.17
N TRP A 100 -23.73 -3.41 18.06
CA TRP A 100 -24.39 -3.66 16.79
C TRP A 100 -25.12 -2.42 16.28
N GLY A 101 -24.88 -2.03 15.04
CA GLY A 101 -25.49 -0.84 14.45
C GLY A 101 -27.01 -0.88 14.35
N GLY A 102 -27.62 -2.07 14.32
CA GLY A 102 -29.08 -2.25 14.38
C GLY A 102 -29.71 -1.73 15.68
N ASN A 103 -28.96 -1.60 16.78
CA ASN A 103 -29.42 -1.07 18.07
C ASN A 103 -29.20 0.45 18.22
N TRP A 104 -28.56 1.13 17.24
CA TRP A 104 -28.38 2.57 17.34
C TRP A 104 -29.72 3.33 17.27
N GLN A 105 -29.82 4.43 18.02
CA GLN A 105 -31.08 5.17 18.13
C GLN A 105 -31.34 6.12 16.94
N SER A 106 -30.26 6.72 16.37
CA SER A 106 -30.42 7.80 15.39
C SER A 106 -30.10 7.40 13.94
N PHE A 107 -29.41 6.29 13.72
CA PHE A 107 -29.02 5.79 12.40
C PHE A 107 -28.86 4.28 12.52
N LYS A 108 -29.92 3.53 12.21
CA LYS A 108 -29.90 2.07 12.28
C LYS A 108 -29.12 1.51 11.10
N ASP A 109 -28.10 0.73 11.40
CA ASP A 109 -27.19 0.11 10.43
C ASP A 109 -27.06 -1.38 10.75
N THR A 110 -27.99 -2.18 10.24
CA THR A 110 -28.10 -3.59 10.59
C THR A 110 -26.96 -4.48 10.08
N PRO A 111 -26.27 -4.18 8.96
CA PRO A 111 -25.04 -4.89 8.58
C PRO A 111 -23.83 -4.63 9.49
N HIS A 112 -23.84 -3.54 10.28
CA HIS A 112 -22.68 -3.02 10.98
C HIS A 112 -22.47 -3.64 12.37
N PHE A 113 -21.28 -4.21 12.56
CA PHE A 113 -20.82 -4.78 13.83
C PHE A 113 -19.49 -4.14 14.23
N GLU A 114 -19.39 -3.53 15.40
CA GLU A 114 -18.19 -2.84 15.85
C GLU A 114 -17.77 -3.20 17.27
N ARG A 115 -16.47 -2.98 17.58
CA ARG A 115 -15.90 -3.03 18.92
C ARG A 115 -15.44 -1.64 19.35
N GLN A 116 -15.87 -1.20 20.52
CA GLN A 116 -15.52 0.11 21.09
C GLN A 116 -14.22 0.08 21.91
N GLY A 117 -13.20 -0.66 21.51
CA GLY A 117 -11.94 -0.75 22.24
C GLY A 117 -11.41 0.60 22.72
N ASP A 118 -10.58 0.62 23.75
CA ASP A 118 -10.10 1.84 24.43
C ASP A 118 -9.46 2.81 23.43
N THR A 119 -10.13 3.92 23.19
CA THR A 119 -9.70 4.99 22.28
C THR A 119 -9.07 6.14 23.02
N ARG A 120 -8.45 5.92 24.17
CA ARG A 120 -7.62 6.97 24.73
C ARG A 120 -6.62 7.40 23.68
N PRO A 121 -6.56 8.72 23.35
CA PRO A 121 -5.36 9.23 22.68
C PRO A 121 -4.18 8.78 23.51
N ALA A 122 -3.12 8.30 22.88
CA ALA A 122 -1.86 8.06 23.60
C ALA A 122 -1.61 9.29 24.46
N ALA A 123 -1.52 9.09 25.77
CA ALA A 123 -1.24 10.17 26.71
C ALA A 123 0.01 10.88 26.17
N ALA A 124 -0.09 12.18 25.94
CA ALA A 124 1.03 13.02 25.62
C ALA A 124 2.13 12.71 26.65
N SER A 125 3.28 12.30 26.19
CA SER A 125 4.44 12.09 27.03
C SER A 125 4.63 13.35 27.88
N PRO A 126 4.93 13.22 29.19
CA PRO A 126 5.09 14.37 30.04
C PRO A 126 6.21 15.24 29.48
N THR A 127 5.89 16.51 29.25
CA THR A 127 6.87 17.56 28.96
C THR A 127 7.86 17.62 30.12
N HIS A 128 9.08 17.17 29.89
CA HIS A 128 10.21 17.48 30.78
C HIS A 128 10.57 18.95 30.58
N ALA A 129 10.44 19.71 31.64
CA ALA A 129 10.96 21.06 31.73
C ALA A 129 12.51 21.06 31.58
N PRO A 130 13.12 22.10 31.04
CA PRO A 130 14.55 22.14 30.77
C PRO A 130 15.33 22.32 32.07
N GLY A 131 16.19 21.32 32.39
CA GLY A 131 17.25 21.45 33.36
C GLY A 131 18.54 21.81 32.64
N GLU A 132 19.19 22.88 33.11
CA GLU A 132 20.45 23.42 32.58
C GLU A 132 21.65 22.50 32.82
N GLY A 133 22.48 22.35 31.77
CA GLY A 133 23.90 22.26 31.62
C GLY A 133 24.67 21.00 32.09
N PRO A 134 25.89 20.75 31.59
CA PRO A 134 26.82 21.73 31.00
C PRO A 134 27.35 21.40 29.60
N ALA A 135 27.90 22.42 28.98
CA ALA A 135 28.55 22.42 27.68
C ALA A 135 29.76 21.50 27.59
N GLY A 136 29.82 20.70 26.52
CA GLY A 136 30.98 19.95 26.11
C GLY A 136 30.85 19.62 24.63
N GLY A 137 31.67 20.26 23.80
CA GLY A 137 31.58 20.28 22.35
C GLY A 137 31.77 18.94 21.65
N GLY A 138 31.17 18.82 20.51
CA GLY A 138 31.37 17.77 19.55
C GLY A 138 30.24 17.85 18.52
N ALA A 139 30.50 18.50 17.39
CA ALA A 139 29.62 18.49 16.24
C ALA A 139 29.40 17.04 15.76
N GLY A 140 28.30 16.43 16.19
CA GLY A 140 27.75 15.19 15.68
C GLY A 140 26.49 15.53 14.93
N GLU A 141 26.57 15.59 13.59
CA GLU A 141 25.40 15.67 12.71
C GLU A 141 24.40 14.59 13.11
N ASP A 142 23.18 14.99 13.41
CA ASP A 142 22.04 14.12 13.68
C ASP A 142 21.67 13.36 12.38
N ARG A 143 22.43 12.30 12.10
CA ARG A 143 22.15 11.35 11.01
C ARG A 143 21.00 10.45 11.44
N ARG A 144 19.78 10.96 11.40
CA ARG A 144 18.58 10.12 11.38
C ARG A 144 18.50 9.48 10.00
N GLY A 145 19.28 8.42 9.81
CA GLY A 145 19.27 7.64 8.57
C GLY A 145 17.86 7.16 8.24
N LEU A 146 17.51 7.20 6.96
CA LEU A 146 16.28 6.62 6.44
C LEU A 146 16.28 5.13 6.77
N LYS A 147 15.30 4.68 7.55
CA LYS A 147 15.19 3.28 7.93
C LYS A 147 14.59 2.49 6.76
N LEU A 148 15.38 1.57 6.20
CA LEU A 148 14.93 0.65 5.17
C LEU A 148 13.87 -0.32 5.72
N LEU A 149 14.06 -0.82 6.93
CA LEU A 149 13.14 -1.70 7.65
C LEU A 149 12.36 -0.92 8.69
N ALA A 150 11.09 -1.28 8.85
CA ALA A 150 10.24 -0.76 9.91
C ALA A 150 10.52 -1.41 11.28
N GLY A 151 10.97 -2.68 11.27
CA GLY A 151 11.35 -3.45 12.45
C GLY A 151 12.42 -4.48 12.15
N SER A 152 13.00 -5.07 13.19
CA SER A 152 14.02 -6.10 13.06
C SER A 152 13.45 -7.40 12.51
N VAL A 153 14.28 -8.12 11.75
CA VAL A 153 13.98 -9.46 11.20
C VAL A 153 14.93 -10.46 11.85
N GLY A 154 14.40 -11.44 12.57
CA GLY A 154 15.19 -12.41 13.32
C GLY A 154 14.36 -13.24 14.29
N ARG A 155 15.01 -14.13 15.05
CA ARG A 155 14.35 -14.89 16.11
C ARG A 155 13.91 -13.95 17.23
N GLN A 156 12.64 -14.03 17.64
CA GLN A 156 12.01 -13.18 18.66
C GLN A 156 11.94 -11.68 18.30
N GLU A 157 12.12 -11.36 17.00
CA GLU A 157 12.05 -10.00 16.49
C GLU A 157 10.64 -9.67 15.94
N THR A 158 10.45 -8.43 15.44
CA THR A 158 9.15 -7.93 14.98
C THR A 158 8.64 -8.69 13.75
N ASN A 159 9.52 -9.05 12.83
CA ASN A 159 9.24 -9.83 11.61
C ASN A 159 8.05 -9.32 10.80
N ASN A 160 7.96 -8.00 10.58
CA ASN A 160 6.96 -7.44 9.68
C ASN A 160 7.10 -8.09 8.30
N ARG A 161 6.00 -8.46 7.68
CA ARG A 161 5.99 -9.21 6.41
C ARG A 161 6.86 -8.57 5.33
N ASN A 162 6.70 -7.26 5.12
CA ASN A 162 7.48 -6.53 4.10
C ASN A 162 8.98 -6.49 4.44
N ASP A 163 9.33 -6.37 5.72
CA ASP A 163 10.73 -6.37 6.15
C ASP A 163 11.37 -7.74 5.94
N VAL A 164 10.66 -8.81 6.27
CA VAL A 164 11.12 -10.19 6.02
C VAL A 164 11.31 -10.44 4.54
N GLU A 165 10.33 -10.08 3.70
CA GLU A 165 10.41 -10.25 2.25
C GLU A 165 11.60 -9.49 1.65
N LEU A 166 11.82 -8.25 2.10
CA LEU A 166 12.95 -7.45 1.65
C LEU A 166 14.29 -8.10 2.02
N ILE A 167 14.43 -8.60 3.25
CA ILE A 167 15.64 -9.33 3.68
C ILE A 167 15.83 -10.62 2.88
N GLN A 168 14.76 -11.38 2.60
CA GLN A 168 14.84 -12.59 1.77
C GLN A 168 15.36 -12.28 0.36
N ARG A 169 14.86 -11.21 -0.29
CA ARG A 169 15.32 -10.77 -1.62
C ARG A 169 16.78 -10.30 -1.58
N LEU A 170 17.16 -9.54 -0.58
CA LEU A 170 18.55 -9.06 -0.41
C LEU A 170 19.53 -10.21 -0.15
N LEU A 171 19.15 -11.19 0.65
CA LEU A 171 19.97 -12.40 0.90
C LEU A 171 20.13 -13.23 -0.38
N ASN A 172 19.08 -13.41 -1.17
CA ASN A 172 19.18 -14.10 -2.45
C ASN A 172 20.17 -13.37 -3.39
N ASN A 173 20.06 -12.05 -3.51
CA ASN A 173 21.02 -11.27 -4.31
C ASN A 173 22.46 -11.43 -3.83
N ALA A 174 22.70 -11.42 -2.53
CA ALA A 174 24.04 -11.62 -1.98
C ALA A 174 24.58 -13.04 -2.23
N ALA A 175 23.71 -14.06 -2.17
CA ALA A 175 24.05 -15.46 -2.50
C ALA A 175 24.37 -15.61 -3.99
N ASP A 176 23.57 -15.02 -4.89
CA ASP A 176 23.80 -15.02 -6.34
C ASP A 176 25.15 -14.37 -6.71
N LYS A 177 25.59 -13.40 -5.90
CA LYS A 177 26.93 -12.78 -6.00
C LYS A 177 28.04 -13.58 -5.30
N SER A 178 27.74 -14.79 -4.84
CA SER A 178 28.68 -15.67 -4.15
C SER A 178 29.32 -15.04 -2.89
N ARG A 179 28.58 -14.19 -2.18
CA ARG A 179 29.05 -13.59 -0.92
C ARG A 179 28.98 -14.55 0.25
N PHE A 180 28.06 -15.50 0.15
CA PHE A 180 27.89 -16.59 1.11
C PHE A 180 27.12 -17.74 0.43
N GLU A 181 27.13 -18.91 1.05
CA GLU A 181 26.44 -20.08 0.55
C GLU A 181 25.14 -20.33 1.32
N ILE A 182 24.06 -20.62 0.59
CA ILE A 182 22.78 -21.11 1.10
C ILE A 182 22.40 -22.40 0.37
N ALA A 183 21.74 -23.32 1.07
CA ALA A 183 21.35 -24.63 0.49
C ALA A 183 20.39 -24.50 -0.71
N ALA A 184 19.56 -23.48 -0.73
CA ALA A 184 18.66 -23.12 -1.82
C ALA A 184 18.23 -21.66 -1.66
N PRO A 185 17.87 -20.94 -2.76
CA PRO A 185 17.30 -19.61 -2.68
C PRO A 185 16.09 -19.57 -1.75
N LEU A 186 15.95 -18.47 -1.01
CA LEU A 186 14.79 -18.23 -0.18
C LEU A 186 13.58 -17.88 -1.07
N VAL A 187 12.40 -18.35 -0.69
CA VAL A 187 11.14 -17.86 -1.27
C VAL A 187 10.83 -16.50 -0.62
N PRO A 188 10.71 -15.39 -1.39
CA PRO A 188 10.42 -14.08 -0.84
C PRO A 188 8.93 -13.93 -0.51
N ASP A 189 8.45 -14.68 0.49
CA ASP A 189 7.04 -14.76 0.90
C ASP A 189 6.71 -13.86 2.10
N GLY A 190 7.73 -13.22 2.68
CA GLY A 190 7.60 -12.38 3.85
C GLY A 190 7.30 -13.14 5.14
N LEU A 191 7.48 -14.46 5.14
CA LEU A 191 7.32 -15.31 6.32
C LEU A 191 8.68 -15.63 6.94
N PHE A 192 8.88 -15.20 8.17
CA PHE A 192 10.10 -15.52 8.90
C PHE A 192 10.07 -16.99 9.37
N GLY A 193 11.12 -17.73 9.04
CA GLY A 193 11.26 -19.14 9.42
C GLY A 193 12.74 -19.54 9.60
N GLY A 194 12.95 -20.83 9.89
CA GLY A 194 14.29 -21.40 10.10
C GLY A 194 15.26 -21.10 8.95
N LYS A 195 14.79 -21.23 7.69
CA LYS A 195 15.60 -20.97 6.50
C LYS A 195 16.06 -19.50 6.42
N THR A 196 15.18 -18.53 6.75
CA THR A 196 15.52 -17.11 6.75
C THR A 196 16.53 -16.82 7.87
N ALA A 197 16.33 -17.38 9.08
CA ALA A 197 17.27 -17.23 10.19
C ALA A 197 18.66 -17.80 9.87
N GLU A 198 18.70 -19.00 9.31
CA GLU A 198 19.93 -19.67 8.88
C GLU A 198 20.66 -18.87 7.79
N ALA A 199 19.93 -18.30 6.81
CA ALA A 199 20.53 -17.49 5.77
C ALA A 199 21.11 -16.17 6.31
N ILE A 200 20.42 -15.48 7.26
CA ILE A 200 20.95 -14.28 7.93
C ILE A 200 22.26 -14.65 8.67
N ALA A 201 22.23 -15.71 9.47
CA ALA A 201 23.39 -16.14 10.24
C ALA A 201 24.56 -16.57 9.32
N ALA A 202 24.28 -17.28 8.23
CA ALA A 202 25.28 -17.65 7.23
C ALA A 202 25.93 -16.44 6.56
N TYR A 203 25.13 -15.43 6.18
CA TYR A 203 25.64 -14.19 5.64
C TYR A 203 26.52 -13.44 6.66
N GLN A 204 26.06 -13.33 7.91
CA GLN A 204 26.84 -12.73 8.99
C GLN A 204 28.19 -13.42 9.22
N ALA A 205 28.20 -14.75 9.24
CA ALA A 205 29.42 -15.52 9.44
C ALA A 205 30.36 -15.43 8.23
N GLN A 206 29.86 -15.71 7.03
CA GLN A 206 30.67 -15.91 5.84
C GLN A 206 31.06 -14.58 5.16
N ALA A 207 30.09 -13.68 5.00
CA ALA A 207 30.32 -12.41 4.31
C ALA A 207 30.84 -11.30 5.24
N LEU A 208 30.37 -11.27 6.50
CA LEU A 208 30.73 -10.23 7.44
C LEU A 208 31.80 -10.66 8.48
N GLY A 209 32.17 -11.95 8.53
CA GLY A 209 33.15 -12.46 9.48
C GLY A 209 32.72 -12.37 10.95
N VAL A 210 31.40 -12.46 11.22
CA VAL A 210 30.87 -12.48 12.58
C VAL A 210 31.12 -13.85 13.20
N ALA A 211 31.82 -13.91 14.31
CA ALA A 211 32.19 -15.18 14.95
C ALA A 211 31.00 -15.87 15.63
N ASP A 212 30.05 -15.09 16.17
CA ASP A 212 28.83 -15.57 16.83
C ASP A 212 27.63 -14.86 16.19
N PRO A 213 27.10 -15.39 15.05
CA PRO A 213 25.99 -14.77 14.34
C PRO A 213 24.69 -14.85 15.13
N ASP A 214 24.02 -13.72 15.34
CA ASP A 214 22.74 -13.65 16.04
C ASP A 214 21.53 -14.05 15.16
N GLY A 215 21.72 -14.11 13.82
CA GLY A 215 20.66 -14.41 12.87
C GLY A 215 19.58 -13.32 12.81
N ALA A 216 19.94 -12.07 13.13
CA ALA A 216 19.06 -10.92 13.11
C ALA A 216 19.55 -9.82 12.15
N ALA A 217 18.59 -9.12 11.56
CA ALA A 217 18.80 -7.98 10.67
C ALA A 217 18.03 -6.79 11.22
N ASP A 218 18.73 -5.89 11.92
CA ASP A 218 18.14 -4.70 12.53
C ASP A 218 18.03 -3.55 11.54
N PRO A 219 17.00 -2.69 11.66
CA PRO A 219 16.94 -1.42 10.95
C PRO A 219 18.25 -0.64 11.17
N ASP A 220 18.89 -0.20 10.09
CA ASP A 220 20.20 0.46 10.11
C ASP A 220 21.36 -0.35 10.74
N GLY A 221 21.14 -1.64 11.02
CA GLY A 221 22.16 -2.56 11.53
C GLY A 221 23.24 -2.87 10.50
N ARG A 222 24.37 -3.45 10.98
CA ARG A 222 25.50 -3.84 10.11
C ARG A 222 25.08 -4.80 9.00
N THR A 223 24.22 -5.78 9.31
CA THR A 223 23.73 -6.78 8.36
C THR A 223 22.94 -6.14 7.24
N VAL A 224 21.97 -5.26 7.56
CA VAL A 224 21.13 -4.58 6.56
C VAL A 224 21.96 -3.66 5.68
N ARG A 225 22.84 -2.85 6.27
CA ARG A 225 23.73 -1.96 5.49
C ARG A 225 24.64 -2.72 4.52
N ALA A 226 25.17 -3.85 4.96
CA ALA A 226 26.03 -4.67 4.11
C ALA A 226 25.22 -5.33 2.97
N LEU A 227 24.03 -5.86 3.25
CA LEU A 227 23.14 -6.42 2.22
C LEU A 227 22.76 -5.36 1.18
N CYS A 228 22.47 -4.12 1.61
CA CYS A 228 22.16 -3.02 0.70
C CYS A 228 23.38 -2.64 -0.17
N ALA A 229 24.59 -2.70 0.37
CA ALA A 229 25.81 -2.42 -0.37
C ALA A 229 26.09 -3.45 -1.49
N GLU A 230 25.46 -4.63 -1.43
CA GLU A 230 25.53 -5.63 -2.51
C GLU A 230 24.56 -5.31 -3.66
N VAL A 231 23.60 -4.39 -3.48
CA VAL A 231 22.72 -3.95 -4.57
C VAL A 231 23.48 -2.99 -5.47
N GLU A 232 23.47 -3.25 -6.76
CA GLU A 232 24.13 -2.38 -7.74
C GLU A 232 23.49 -0.99 -7.73
N SER A 233 24.32 0.03 -7.86
CA SER A 233 23.85 1.41 -7.95
C SER A 233 23.09 1.64 -9.27
N GLY A 234 21.98 2.38 -9.20
CA GLY A 234 21.15 2.70 -10.35
C GLY A 234 19.91 1.81 -10.43
N PHE A 235 19.09 2.09 -11.46
CA PHE A 235 17.87 1.34 -11.70
C PHE A 235 18.17 -0.04 -12.30
N SER A 236 17.53 -1.06 -11.78
CA SER A 236 17.62 -2.45 -12.26
C SER A 236 16.33 -3.20 -11.95
N PRO A 237 16.10 -4.38 -12.55
CA PRO A 237 14.96 -5.25 -12.17
C PRO A 237 14.95 -5.57 -10.68
N LEU A 238 16.11 -5.83 -10.10
CA LEU A 238 16.24 -6.06 -8.65
C LEU A 238 15.84 -4.82 -7.86
N MET A 239 16.33 -3.62 -8.22
CA MET A 239 15.96 -2.37 -7.58
C MET A 239 14.44 -2.16 -7.62
N LEU A 240 13.80 -2.41 -8.78
CA LEU A 240 12.35 -2.33 -8.92
C LEU A 240 11.63 -3.30 -7.97
N SER A 241 12.08 -4.55 -7.89
CA SER A 241 11.50 -5.56 -7.01
C SER A 241 11.70 -5.25 -5.53
N LEU A 242 12.83 -4.65 -5.15
CA LEU A 242 13.10 -4.25 -3.77
C LEU A 242 12.28 -3.02 -3.34
N ILE A 243 11.93 -2.13 -4.28
CA ILE A 243 11.08 -0.97 -4.00
C ILE A 243 9.61 -1.37 -3.96
N MET A 244 9.15 -2.18 -4.92
CA MET A 244 7.75 -2.61 -5.12
C MET A 244 7.59 -4.07 -4.73
N LEU A 245 7.47 -4.35 -3.43
CA LEU A 245 7.42 -5.72 -2.90
C LEU A 245 6.16 -6.48 -3.32
N ALA A 246 5.06 -5.77 -3.55
CA ALA A 246 3.81 -6.40 -3.99
C ALA A 246 3.78 -6.72 -5.50
N ALA A 247 4.81 -6.30 -6.27
CA ALA A 247 4.93 -6.66 -7.67
C ALA A 247 5.33 -8.14 -7.81
N SER A 248 4.66 -8.86 -8.71
CA SER A 248 5.05 -10.22 -9.06
C SER A 248 6.38 -10.24 -9.85
N GLU A 249 7.07 -11.37 -9.87
CA GLU A 249 8.26 -11.53 -10.70
C GLU A 249 7.96 -11.30 -12.19
N GLU A 250 6.77 -11.71 -12.64
CA GLU A 250 6.30 -11.49 -14.01
C GLU A 250 6.10 -9.99 -14.29
N ASP A 251 5.48 -9.23 -13.38
CA ASP A 251 5.32 -7.78 -13.52
C ASP A 251 6.68 -7.08 -13.51
N VAL A 252 7.59 -7.45 -12.61
CA VAL A 252 8.95 -6.90 -12.58
C VAL A 252 9.67 -7.16 -13.90
N ALA A 253 9.60 -8.38 -14.43
CA ALA A 253 10.23 -8.73 -15.71
C ALA A 253 9.63 -7.96 -16.89
N ALA A 254 8.29 -7.79 -16.91
CA ALA A 254 7.59 -7.07 -17.96
C ALA A 254 7.85 -5.56 -17.93
N PHE A 255 8.00 -4.95 -16.76
CA PHE A 255 8.10 -3.50 -16.60
C PHE A 255 9.53 -2.96 -16.48
N ALA A 256 10.53 -3.78 -16.13
CA ALA A 256 11.88 -3.29 -15.86
C ALA A 256 12.53 -2.61 -17.08
N GLY A 257 12.43 -3.21 -18.27
CA GLY A 257 12.94 -2.61 -19.51
C GLY A 257 12.22 -1.29 -19.85
N PRO A 258 10.88 -1.31 -20.04
CA PRO A 258 10.08 -0.10 -20.25
C PRO A 258 10.30 1.00 -19.21
N MET A 259 10.55 0.63 -17.95
CA MET A 259 10.85 1.59 -16.89
C MET A 259 12.21 2.26 -17.09
N ALA A 260 13.24 1.48 -17.43
CA ALA A 260 14.56 2.02 -17.73
C ALA A 260 14.49 3.02 -18.90
N ASP A 261 13.80 2.65 -19.98
CA ASP A 261 13.58 3.51 -21.16
C ASP A 261 12.85 4.81 -20.76
N CYS A 262 11.81 4.73 -19.93
CA CYS A 262 11.08 5.88 -19.44
C CYS A 262 11.97 6.81 -18.59
N LEU A 263 12.77 6.25 -17.69
CA LEU A 263 13.69 7.04 -16.85
C LEU A 263 14.69 7.82 -17.70
N GLU A 264 15.20 7.25 -18.76
CA GLU A 264 16.09 7.90 -19.71
C GLU A 264 15.36 8.95 -20.54
N GLN A 265 14.25 8.57 -21.19
CA GLN A 265 13.48 9.42 -22.09
C GLN A 265 13.00 10.72 -21.42
N PHE A 266 12.56 10.64 -20.18
CA PHE A 266 12.03 11.79 -19.43
C PHE A 266 13.03 12.43 -18.47
N SER A 267 14.34 12.16 -18.67
CA SER A 267 15.42 12.75 -17.87
C SER A 267 15.25 12.57 -16.34
N LEU A 268 14.75 11.40 -15.94
CA LEU A 268 14.67 10.97 -14.55
C LEU A 268 16.01 10.34 -14.13
N ASN A 269 17.10 11.10 -14.32
CA ASN A 269 18.48 10.64 -14.34
C ASN A 269 19.20 10.80 -12.98
N THR A 270 18.54 11.32 -11.96
CA THR A 270 19.11 11.35 -10.60
C THR A 270 18.44 10.33 -9.70
N PRO A 271 19.16 9.73 -8.74
CA PRO A 271 18.58 8.79 -7.77
C PRO A 271 17.35 9.34 -7.05
N LEU A 272 17.36 10.65 -6.72
CA LEU A 272 16.24 11.27 -6.01
C LEU A 272 14.99 11.39 -6.89
N ARG A 273 15.15 11.79 -8.19
CA ARG A 273 14.02 11.81 -9.14
C ARG A 273 13.46 10.43 -9.37
N GLN A 274 14.33 9.42 -9.53
CA GLN A 274 13.91 8.02 -9.68
C GLN A 274 13.16 7.53 -8.45
N ALA A 275 13.67 7.81 -7.24
CA ALA A 275 13.01 7.43 -5.99
C ALA A 275 11.60 8.03 -5.88
N HIS A 276 11.44 9.33 -6.16
CA HIS A 276 10.15 9.98 -6.16
C HIS A 276 9.21 9.43 -7.24
N PHE A 277 9.69 9.25 -8.47
CA PHE A 277 8.90 8.71 -9.57
C PHE A 277 8.40 7.31 -9.24
N LEU A 278 9.29 6.40 -8.85
CA LEU A 278 8.94 5.02 -8.50
C LEU A 278 7.97 4.96 -7.32
N ALA A 279 8.13 5.83 -6.32
CA ALA A 279 7.21 5.89 -5.18
C ALA A 279 5.79 6.31 -5.58
N GLN A 280 5.66 7.25 -6.53
CA GLN A 280 4.36 7.71 -6.99
C GLN A 280 3.67 6.65 -7.84
N ILE A 281 4.35 6.15 -8.89
CA ILE A 281 3.74 5.14 -9.76
C ILE A 281 3.48 3.82 -9.03
N GLY A 282 4.34 3.44 -8.07
CA GLY A 282 4.11 2.28 -7.22
C GLY A 282 2.81 2.38 -6.44
N HIS A 283 2.49 3.57 -5.92
CA HIS A 283 1.20 3.77 -5.26
C HIS A 283 0.03 3.77 -6.25
N GLU A 284 0.12 4.51 -7.37
CA GLU A 284 -0.97 4.66 -8.36
C GLU A 284 -1.33 3.32 -9.01
N SER A 285 -0.35 2.48 -9.30
CA SER A 285 -0.54 1.17 -9.94
C SER A 285 -0.74 0.01 -8.96
N GLY A 286 -0.75 0.28 -7.64
CA GLY A 286 -0.72 -0.79 -6.63
C GLY A 286 0.51 -1.68 -6.75
N GLU A 287 1.67 -1.06 -6.97
CA GLU A 287 2.96 -1.73 -7.20
C GLU A 287 2.93 -2.63 -8.46
N LEU A 288 2.61 -2.04 -9.61
CA LEU A 288 2.54 -2.59 -10.96
C LEU A 288 1.36 -3.55 -11.26
N ARG A 289 0.51 -3.84 -10.27
CA ARG A 289 -0.60 -4.80 -10.44
C ARG A 289 -1.76 -4.26 -11.30
N PHE A 290 -2.00 -2.95 -11.30
CA PHE A 290 -3.13 -2.34 -11.98
C PHE A 290 -2.68 -1.47 -13.15
N LYS A 291 -2.94 -1.94 -14.36
CA LYS A 291 -2.64 -1.26 -15.63
C LYS A 291 -3.85 -0.55 -16.22
N GLU A 292 -5.04 -0.92 -15.75
CA GLU A 292 -6.31 -0.38 -16.19
C GLU A 292 -7.27 -0.29 -14.99
N GLU A 293 -8.11 0.74 -14.99
CA GLU A 293 -9.17 0.93 -14.00
C GLU A 293 -10.19 -0.21 -14.07
N LEU A 294 -10.55 -0.75 -12.89
CA LEU A 294 -11.53 -1.84 -12.77
C LEU A 294 -12.97 -1.36 -13.03
N ALA A 295 -13.24 -0.07 -12.80
CA ALA A 295 -14.55 0.52 -13.09
C ALA A 295 -14.80 0.61 -14.58
N SER A 296 -16.10 0.63 -14.98
CA SER A 296 -16.51 0.69 -16.39
C SER A 296 -16.07 1.99 -17.09
N GLY A 297 -15.87 3.07 -16.36
CA GLY A 297 -15.60 4.40 -16.90
C GLY A 297 -16.88 5.23 -17.16
N GLU A 298 -18.08 4.66 -16.98
CA GLU A 298 -19.36 5.38 -17.17
C GLU A 298 -19.45 6.67 -16.35
N ALA A 299 -18.81 6.73 -15.17
CA ALA A 299 -18.75 7.92 -14.33
C ALA A 299 -18.02 9.11 -14.99
N TYR A 300 -17.27 8.87 -16.06
CA TYR A 300 -16.58 9.90 -16.84
C TYR A 300 -17.37 10.36 -18.07
N GLU A 301 -18.56 9.83 -18.28
CA GLU A 301 -19.39 10.19 -19.42
C GLU A 301 -19.79 11.67 -19.32
N HIS A 302 -19.70 12.38 -20.45
CA HIS A 302 -19.98 13.82 -20.54
C HIS A 302 -19.15 14.74 -19.63
N ARG A 303 -18.03 14.25 -19.08
CA ARG A 303 -17.05 15.03 -18.29
C ARG A 303 -16.27 15.95 -19.24
N ARG A 304 -16.78 17.17 -19.45
CA ARG A 304 -16.15 18.19 -20.32
C ARG A 304 -14.77 18.63 -19.88
N ASP A 305 -14.51 18.61 -18.60
CA ASP A 305 -13.18 18.87 -17.99
C ASP A 305 -12.14 17.81 -18.36
N LEU A 306 -12.57 16.60 -18.73
CA LEU A 306 -11.75 15.52 -19.29
C LEU A 306 -11.75 15.49 -20.83
N GLY A 307 -12.48 16.42 -21.47
CA GLY A 307 -12.70 16.42 -22.92
C GLY A 307 -13.64 15.32 -23.41
N ASN A 308 -14.37 14.65 -22.54
CA ASN A 308 -15.36 13.64 -22.89
C ASN A 308 -16.66 14.31 -23.32
N VAL A 309 -16.82 14.49 -24.62
CA VAL A 309 -17.95 15.22 -25.24
C VAL A 309 -18.83 14.36 -26.11
N GLU A 310 -18.31 13.23 -26.59
CA GLU A 310 -19.03 12.29 -27.42
C GLU A 310 -19.62 11.15 -26.57
N PRO A 311 -20.78 10.59 -26.98
CA PRO A 311 -21.32 9.40 -26.31
C PRO A 311 -20.33 8.23 -26.33
N GLY A 312 -20.12 7.59 -25.18
CA GLY A 312 -19.19 6.48 -25.01
C GLY A 312 -17.74 6.90 -24.63
N ASP A 313 -17.45 8.20 -24.58
CA ASP A 313 -16.11 8.68 -24.23
C ASP A 313 -15.68 8.26 -22.83
N GLY A 314 -16.60 8.22 -21.88
CA GLY A 314 -16.30 7.82 -20.52
C GLY A 314 -15.72 6.41 -20.44
N VAL A 315 -16.37 5.46 -21.11
CA VAL A 315 -15.94 4.06 -21.18
C VAL A 315 -14.67 3.92 -22.03
N LYS A 316 -14.64 4.59 -23.21
CA LYS A 316 -13.53 4.50 -24.17
C LYS A 316 -12.22 5.01 -23.56
N TYR A 317 -12.24 6.13 -22.85
CA TYR A 317 -11.08 6.81 -22.30
C TYR A 317 -11.00 6.72 -20.77
N LYS A 318 -11.38 5.57 -20.21
CA LYS A 318 -11.22 5.29 -18.78
C LYS A 318 -9.75 5.21 -18.38
N GLY A 319 -9.45 5.11 -17.09
CA GLY A 319 -8.11 5.12 -16.56
C GLY A 319 -7.23 3.97 -17.06
N ARG A 320 -6.06 4.26 -17.69
CA ARG A 320 -5.08 3.28 -18.15
C ARG A 320 -3.65 3.74 -17.94
N GLY A 321 -2.71 2.78 -17.96
CA GLY A 321 -1.29 3.01 -17.67
C GLY A 321 -1.00 3.14 -16.17
N LEU A 322 0.27 3.17 -15.79
CA LEU A 322 0.70 3.18 -14.38
C LEU A 322 0.29 4.45 -13.61
N ILE A 323 -0.20 5.50 -14.30
CA ILE A 323 -0.67 6.75 -13.71
C ILE A 323 -2.17 6.97 -13.91
N GLN A 324 -2.90 5.98 -14.47
CA GLN A 324 -4.34 6.02 -14.69
C GLN A 324 -4.77 7.22 -15.56
N LEU A 325 -4.17 7.36 -16.77
CA LEU A 325 -4.54 8.35 -17.77
C LEU A 325 -6.04 8.26 -18.07
N THR A 326 -6.80 9.34 -17.86
CA THR A 326 -8.26 9.35 -17.99
C THR A 326 -8.72 10.54 -18.83
N GLY A 327 -9.70 10.30 -19.71
CA GLY A 327 -10.38 11.32 -20.51
C GLY A 327 -9.77 11.56 -21.90
N ARG A 328 -10.66 11.79 -22.90
CA ARG A 328 -10.33 11.99 -24.32
C ARG A 328 -9.21 13.02 -24.54
N ALA A 329 -9.27 14.17 -23.84
CA ALA A 329 -8.27 15.22 -24.01
C ALA A 329 -6.89 14.79 -23.58
N ASN A 330 -6.78 14.04 -22.48
CA ASN A 330 -5.50 13.54 -21.98
C ASN A 330 -4.92 12.45 -22.90
N TYR A 331 -5.75 11.51 -23.39
CA TYR A 331 -5.32 10.50 -24.36
C TYR A 331 -4.79 11.14 -25.63
N ARG A 332 -5.50 12.16 -26.18
CA ARG A 332 -5.04 12.93 -27.34
C ARG A 332 -3.72 13.61 -27.08
N SER A 333 -3.59 14.32 -25.95
CA SER A 333 -2.37 15.04 -25.59
C SER A 333 -1.17 14.11 -25.44
N PHE A 334 -1.37 12.94 -24.85
CA PHE A 334 -0.33 11.92 -24.74
C PHE A 334 0.04 11.37 -26.13
N GLY A 335 -0.97 10.99 -26.93
CA GLY A 335 -0.77 10.49 -28.29
C GLY A 335 -0.02 11.49 -29.18
N SER A 336 -0.40 12.77 -29.15
CA SER A 336 0.29 13.84 -29.88
C SER A 336 1.74 13.98 -29.41
N HIS A 337 2.00 13.90 -28.10
CA HIS A 337 3.35 14.01 -27.55
C HIS A 337 4.30 12.91 -28.07
N ILE A 338 3.80 11.68 -28.21
CA ILE A 338 4.60 10.55 -28.69
C ILE A 338 4.51 10.34 -30.23
N GLY A 339 3.79 11.19 -30.96
CA GLY A 339 3.59 11.08 -32.40
C GLY A 339 2.70 9.91 -32.84
N ARG A 340 1.81 9.40 -31.96
CA ARG A 340 0.90 8.26 -32.19
C ARG A 340 -0.56 8.63 -31.86
N GLU A 341 -0.97 9.88 -32.15
CA GLU A 341 -2.30 10.39 -31.75
C GLU A 341 -3.43 9.54 -32.33
N ASP A 342 -3.45 9.31 -33.64
CA ASP A 342 -4.52 8.57 -34.29
C ASP A 342 -4.65 7.15 -33.74
N GLU A 343 -3.52 6.46 -33.56
CA GLU A 343 -3.49 5.09 -33.03
C GLU A 343 -4.05 5.01 -31.61
N ILE A 344 -3.64 5.94 -30.73
CA ILE A 344 -4.11 5.98 -29.34
C ILE A 344 -5.59 6.39 -29.26
N MET A 345 -6.02 7.31 -30.10
CA MET A 345 -7.42 7.75 -30.13
C MET A 345 -8.36 6.68 -30.70
N ASP A 346 -7.88 5.88 -31.66
CA ASP A 346 -8.65 4.78 -32.24
C ASP A 346 -8.70 3.56 -31.31
N ASN A 347 -7.56 3.21 -30.71
CA ASN A 347 -7.41 2.04 -29.80
C ASN A 347 -6.74 2.44 -28.48
N PRO A 348 -7.47 3.10 -27.54
CA PRO A 348 -6.88 3.53 -26.27
C PRO A 348 -6.48 2.38 -25.33
N GLU A 349 -6.96 1.14 -25.57
CA GLU A 349 -6.58 -0.04 -24.80
C GLU A 349 -5.07 -0.35 -24.88
N ILE A 350 -4.38 0.08 -25.95
CA ILE A 350 -2.95 -0.14 -26.08
C ILE A 350 -2.13 0.52 -24.95
N VAL A 351 -2.66 1.58 -24.31
CA VAL A 351 -2.00 2.22 -23.17
C VAL A 351 -1.92 1.29 -21.96
N ALA A 352 -2.77 0.27 -21.87
CA ALA A 352 -2.69 -0.74 -20.81
C ALA A 352 -2.01 -2.05 -21.27
N SER A 353 -2.12 -2.40 -22.57
CA SER A 353 -1.63 -3.68 -23.09
C SER A 353 -0.18 -3.63 -23.59
N ASP A 354 0.29 -2.48 -24.04
CA ASP A 354 1.70 -2.24 -24.38
C ASP A 354 2.44 -1.69 -23.14
N MET A 355 3.38 -2.47 -22.61
CA MET A 355 4.10 -2.10 -21.37
C MET A 355 4.94 -0.84 -21.55
N GLY A 356 5.46 -0.59 -22.75
CA GLY A 356 6.17 0.65 -23.07
C GLY A 356 5.26 1.87 -22.93
N LEU A 357 4.07 1.83 -23.53
CA LEU A 357 3.08 2.91 -23.43
C LEU A 357 2.52 3.03 -22.01
N CYS A 358 2.31 1.90 -21.34
CA CYS A 358 1.81 1.85 -19.97
C CYS A 358 2.72 2.61 -18.98
N VAL A 359 4.04 2.56 -19.21
CA VAL A 359 5.03 3.31 -18.43
C VAL A 359 5.26 4.72 -18.99
N ALA A 360 5.36 4.86 -20.32
CA ALA A 360 5.64 6.16 -20.96
C ALA A 360 4.60 7.23 -20.63
N VAL A 361 3.33 6.83 -20.46
CA VAL A 361 2.29 7.77 -20.04
C VAL A 361 2.54 8.37 -18.65
N ALA A 362 3.16 7.61 -17.74
CA ALA A 362 3.54 8.12 -16.42
C ALA A 362 4.72 9.10 -16.51
N GLY A 363 5.71 8.82 -17.37
CA GLY A 363 6.83 9.73 -17.65
C GLY A 363 6.36 11.03 -18.31
N TRP A 364 5.49 10.94 -19.30
CA TRP A 364 4.85 12.11 -19.92
C TRP A 364 4.07 12.95 -18.90
N PHE A 365 3.25 12.33 -18.09
CA PHE A 365 2.49 13.00 -17.02
C PHE A 365 3.42 13.72 -16.04
N TRP A 366 4.48 13.05 -15.62
CA TRP A 366 5.50 13.61 -14.74
C TRP A 366 6.15 14.86 -15.32
N ASN A 367 6.58 14.76 -16.59
CA ASN A 367 7.25 15.86 -17.28
C ASN A 367 6.32 17.03 -17.58
N SER A 368 5.07 16.76 -18.03
CA SER A 368 4.07 17.79 -18.33
C SER A 368 3.66 18.65 -17.11
N ARG A 369 3.87 18.14 -15.91
CA ARG A 369 3.61 18.81 -14.64
C ARG A 369 4.87 19.29 -13.92
N GLU A 370 6.02 19.19 -14.58
CA GLU A 370 7.32 19.63 -14.07
C GLU A 370 7.63 19.05 -12.67
N LEU A 371 7.29 17.76 -12.44
CA LEU A 371 7.38 17.16 -11.10
C LEU A 371 8.84 16.97 -10.65
N SER A 372 9.79 16.87 -11.58
CA SER A 372 11.21 16.73 -11.27
C SER A 372 11.74 17.86 -10.38
N ARG A 373 11.29 19.11 -10.57
CA ARG A 373 11.71 20.24 -9.71
C ARG A 373 11.30 20.09 -8.25
N HIS A 374 10.19 19.41 -7.98
CA HIS A 374 9.74 19.14 -6.61
C HIS A 374 10.46 17.91 -6.04
N ALA A 375 10.70 16.91 -6.88
CA ALA A 375 11.52 15.75 -6.50
C ALA A 375 12.96 16.16 -6.15
N ASP A 376 13.57 17.08 -6.89
CA ASP A 376 14.91 17.61 -6.61
C ASP A 376 15.01 18.32 -5.25
N ASN A 377 13.88 18.80 -4.71
CA ASN A 377 13.77 19.40 -3.38
C ASN A 377 13.25 18.39 -2.32
N ASP A 378 13.14 17.12 -2.67
CA ASP A 378 12.60 16.05 -1.80
C ASP A 378 11.17 16.34 -1.28
N ASP A 379 10.37 17.11 -2.04
CA ASP A 379 9.02 17.53 -1.66
C ASP A 379 7.96 16.52 -2.09
N LEU A 380 7.90 15.40 -1.35
CA LEU A 380 6.88 14.36 -1.54
C LEU A 380 5.45 14.93 -1.52
N MET A 381 5.20 15.89 -0.64
CA MET A 381 3.86 16.42 -0.44
C MET A 381 3.35 17.16 -1.69
N THR A 382 4.18 18.02 -2.27
CA THR A 382 3.82 18.75 -3.48
C THR A 382 3.73 17.83 -4.70
N VAL A 383 4.66 16.88 -4.85
CA VAL A 383 4.58 15.85 -5.90
C VAL A 383 3.25 15.10 -5.82
N THR A 384 2.90 14.61 -4.63
CA THR A 384 1.64 13.88 -4.41
C THR A 384 0.40 14.74 -4.75
N LYS A 385 0.35 15.99 -4.27
CA LYS A 385 -0.77 16.90 -4.54
C LYS A 385 -0.95 17.21 -6.03
N ARG A 386 0.16 17.32 -6.78
CA ARG A 386 0.12 17.58 -8.23
C ARG A 386 -0.34 16.37 -9.03
N ILE A 387 -0.18 15.16 -8.50
CA ILE A 387 -0.61 13.92 -9.15
C ILE A 387 -2.10 13.69 -8.88
N ASN A 388 -2.54 13.67 -7.61
CA ASN A 388 -3.91 13.24 -7.25
C ASN A 388 -4.80 14.38 -6.71
N GLY A 389 -4.36 15.63 -6.73
CA GLY A 389 -5.12 16.78 -6.23
C GLY A 389 -5.21 16.87 -4.70
N GLY A 390 -4.64 15.94 -3.96
CA GLY A 390 -4.70 15.86 -2.50
C GLY A 390 -3.51 15.12 -1.88
N THR A 391 -3.73 14.51 -0.73
CA THR A 391 -2.70 13.74 0.00
C THR A 391 -3.07 12.26 0.13
N ASN A 392 -3.91 11.76 -0.78
CA ASN A 392 -4.32 10.35 -0.75
C ASN A 392 -3.12 9.42 -0.89
N GLY A 393 -3.05 8.40 -0.02
CA GLY A 393 -1.97 7.43 -0.02
C GLY A 393 -0.59 7.97 0.39
N ILE A 394 -0.51 9.16 1.02
CA ILE A 394 0.77 9.80 1.37
C ILE A 394 1.69 8.91 2.20
N ASP A 395 1.13 8.09 3.10
CA ASP A 395 1.94 7.21 3.94
C ASP A 395 2.51 6.03 3.15
N HIS A 396 1.75 5.47 2.20
CA HIS A 396 2.26 4.44 1.30
C HIS A 396 3.32 5.00 0.34
N ARG A 397 3.08 6.19 -0.27
CA ARG A 397 4.07 6.88 -1.10
C ARG A 397 5.36 7.19 -0.34
N ARG A 398 5.23 7.60 0.94
CA ARG A 398 6.38 7.85 1.83
C ARG A 398 7.13 6.56 2.13
N ALA A 399 6.45 5.46 2.39
CA ALA A 399 7.10 4.17 2.62
C ALA A 399 7.90 3.70 1.39
N LEU A 400 7.31 3.80 0.19
CA LEU A 400 7.99 3.49 -1.08
C LEU A 400 9.18 4.43 -1.32
N LEU A 401 9.00 5.76 -1.09
CA LEU A 401 10.06 6.75 -1.25
C LEU A 401 11.23 6.49 -0.30
N ASN A 402 10.95 6.26 0.98
CA ASN A 402 11.99 5.98 1.98
C ASN A 402 12.77 4.71 1.61
N ARG A 403 12.07 3.67 1.17
CA ARG A 403 12.69 2.43 0.71
C ARG A 403 13.59 2.68 -0.50
N ALA A 404 13.09 3.39 -1.51
CA ALA A 404 13.87 3.74 -2.69
C ALA A 404 15.10 4.60 -2.32
N LYS A 405 14.93 5.63 -1.49
CA LYS A 405 16.03 6.48 -1.03
C LYS A 405 17.10 5.69 -0.30
N SER A 406 16.71 4.77 0.61
CA SER A 406 17.65 3.91 1.32
C SER A 406 18.44 3.00 0.36
N LEU A 407 17.77 2.40 -0.62
CA LEU A 407 18.39 1.53 -1.62
C LEU A 407 19.30 2.30 -2.59
N TYR A 408 18.98 3.56 -2.91
CA TYR A 408 19.84 4.45 -3.69
C TYR A 408 20.97 5.11 -2.87
N GLY A 409 21.06 4.84 -1.56
CA GLY A 409 22.05 5.45 -0.67
C GLY A 409 21.84 6.96 -0.42
N LEU A 410 20.61 7.43 -0.56
CA LEU A 410 20.21 8.81 -0.25
C LEU A 410 19.81 8.91 1.22
N ASN A 411 20.53 9.71 2.00
CA ASN A 411 20.30 9.93 3.44
C ASN A 411 19.65 11.30 3.70
#